data_f3c575f9226501345155099dfe99dbd6
#
_entry.id   f3c575f9226501345155099dfe99dbd6
#
_cell.length_a   1.000
_cell.length_b   1.000
_cell.length_c   1.000
_cell.angle_alpha   90.00
_cell.angle_beta   90.00
_cell.angle_gamma   90.00
#
_symmetry.space_group_name_H-M   'P 1'
#
loop_
_entity.id
_entity.type
_entity.pdbx_description
1 polymer ?
#
loop_
_entity_poly.entity_id
_entity_poly.type
_entity_poly.pdbx_seq_one_letter_code
_entity_poly.pdbx_strand_id
1 'polypeptide(L)'
;MGRKIEGEEQIPDLTHLPFMAWKDWMFKLAEFKYGIHLMQTYAAGSFMMNCGYLGIPCIGYNHTDTQRKIFPDLSIDQDDLDTARKLARKLVDDKDFYNECSKNAIVNFKEHSSEIAFNKWKKNFFNKVDDLIAGKISYIEGK
;
A
#
# COMPACT_ATOMS: atom_id res chain seq x y z
N MET A 1 -22.73 -4.06 3.92
CA MET A 1 -22.89 -5.39 3.27
C MET A 1 -21.92 -5.45 2.11
N GLY A 2 -20.94 -6.34 2.16
CA GLY A 2 -20.00 -6.55 1.05
C GLY A 2 -20.76 -7.06 -0.18
N ARG A 3 -20.41 -6.56 -1.37
CA ARG A 3 -21.00 -7.01 -2.63
C ARG A 3 -20.43 -8.41 -2.92
N LYS A 4 -21.27 -9.44 -2.91
CA LYS A 4 -20.86 -10.78 -3.36
C LYS A 4 -20.56 -10.74 -4.86
N ILE A 5 -19.48 -11.39 -5.26
CA ILE A 5 -19.09 -11.56 -6.66
C ILE A 5 -19.51 -12.96 -7.09
N GLU A 6 -20.03 -13.09 -8.31
CA GLU A 6 -20.41 -14.39 -8.87
C GLU A 6 -19.20 -15.33 -8.90
N GLY A 7 -19.37 -16.56 -8.40
CA GLY A 7 -18.32 -17.58 -8.33
C GLY A 7 -17.52 -17.60 -7.03
N GLU A 8 -17.74 -16.66 -6.10
CA GLU A 8 -17.05 -16.67 -4.79
C GLU A 8 -17.33 -17.95 -3.99
N GLU A 9 -18.50 -18.52 -4.15
CA GLU A 9 -18.90 -19.78 -3.49
C GLU A 9 -18.04 -20.99 -3.92
N GLN A 10 -17.32 -20.88 -5.03
CA GLN A 10 -16.43 -21.91 -5.54
C GLN A 10 -15.00 -21.81 -4.98
N ILE A 11 -14.70 -20.75 -4.23
CA ILE A 11 -13.38 -20.52 -3.62
C ILE A 11 -13.38 -21.17 -2.23
N PRO A 12 -12.65 -22.28 -2.02
CA PRO A 12 -12.58 -22.92 -0.71
C PRO A 12 -11.97 -21.95 0.31
N ASP A 13 -12.49 -22.02 1.51
CA ASP A 13 -12.01 -21.24 2.68
C ASP A 13 -12.10 -19.71 2.55
N LEU A 14 -12.85 -19.18 1.57
CA LEU A 14 -13.11 -17.76 1.46
C LEU A 14 -14.02 -17.29 2.60
N THR A 15 -13.53 -16.35 3.39
CA THR A 15 -14.28 -15.73 4.48
C THR A 15 -14.48 -14.25 4.23
N HIS A 16 -15.75 -13.81 4.16
CA HIS A 16 -16.09 -12.40 4.12
C HIS A 16 -16.10 -11.82 5.53
N LEU A 17 -15.29 -10.80 5.75
CA LEU A 17 -15.31 -10.06 6.99
C LEU A 17 -16.47 -9.03 6.97
N PRO A 18 -17.17 -8.84 8.10
CA PRO A 18 -18.19 -7.78 8.21
C PRO A 18 -17.51 -6.40 8.14
N PHE A 19 -18.31 -5.35 7.89
CA PHE A 19 -17.81 -3.98 8.07
C PHE A 19 -17.42 -3.77 9.53
N MET A 20 -16.23 -3.18 9.72
CA MET A 20 -15.65 -2.91 11.04
C MET A 20 -15.28 -1.43 11.15
N ALA A 21 -15.35 -0.87 12.37
CA ALA A 21 -14.72 0.40 12.67
C ALA A 21 -13.20 0.29 12.44
N TRP A 22 -12.54 1.41 12.09
CA TRP A 22 -11.12 1.39 11.73
C TRP A 22 -10.21 0.73 12.78
N LYS A 23 -10.48 0.97 14.05
CA LYS A 23 -9.71 0.36 15.15
C LYS A 23 -9.83 -1.17 15.16
N ASP A 24 -11.05 -1.68 15.05
CA ASP A 24 -11.32 -3.12 15.06
C ASP A 24 -10.75 -3.79 13.80
N TRP A 25 -10.84 -3.08 12.67
CA TRP A 25 -10.20 -3.49 11.43
C TRP A 25 -8.68 -3.66 11.59
N MET A 26 -7.99 -2.71 12.23
CA MET A 26 -6.53 -2.79 12.43
C MET A 26 -6.14 -3.99 13.31
N PHE A 27 -6.90 -4.28 14.36
CA PHE A 27 -6.69 -5.49 15.17
C PHE A 27 -6.92 -6.75 14.34
N LYS A 28 -7.99 -6.78 13.55
CA LYS A 28 -8.28 -7.93 12.69
C LYS A 28 -7.24 -8.13 11.61
N LEU A 29 -6.78 -7.05 10.98
CA LEU A 29 -5.74 -7.11 9.97
C LEU A 29 -4.42 -7.66 10.53
N ALA A 30 -4.08 -7.35 11.78
CA ALA A 30 -2.86 -7.84 12.43
C ALA A 30 -2.81 -9.37 12.61
N GLU A 31 -3.94 -10.07 12.47
CA GLU A 31 -4.00 -11.54 12.51
C GLU A 31 -3.52 -12.19 11.19
N PHE A 32 -3.44 -11.42 10.09
CA PHE A 32 -3.07 -11.91 8.77
C PHE A 32 -1.57 -11.77 8.51
N LYS A 33 -1.00 -12.71 7.78
CA LYS A 33 0.43 -12.71 7.42
C LYS A 33 0.70 -12.02 6.10
N TYR A 34 -0.26 -11.99 5.18
CA TYR A 34 -0.10 -11.52 3.81
C TYR A 34 -1.25 -10.62 3.42
N GLY A 35 -0.98 -9.62 2.59
CA GLY A 35 -1.98 -8.78 1.95
C GLY A 35 -1.92 -8.92 0.42
N ILE A 36 -3.08 -8.82 -0.23
CA ILE A 36 -3.19 -8.75 -1.69
C ILE A 36 -4.17 -7.65 -2.05
N HIS A 37 -3.75 -6.73 -2.92
CA HIS A 37 -4.55 -5.61 -3.38
C HIS A 37 -4.43 -5.41 -4.90
N LEU A 38 -5.14 -6.24 -5.66
CA LEU A 38 -5.15 -6.24 -7.13
C LEU A 38 -6.35 -5.46 -7.66
N MET A 39 -6.53 -4.22 -7.21
CA MET A 39 -7.59 -3.34 -7.68
C MET A 39 -7.07 -2.39 -8.75
N GLN A 40 -7.83 -2.20 -9.81
CA GLN A 40 -7.50 -1.32 -10.94
C GLN A 40 -7.80 0.17 -10.66
N THR A 41 -8.20 0.52 -9.43
CA THR A 41 -8.53 1.89 -9.06
C THR A 41 -7.32 2.68 -8.59
N TYR A 42 -7.18 3.91 -9.07
CA TYR A 42 -6.17 4.87 -8.59
C TYR A 42 -6.61 5.46 -7.25
N ALA A 43 -6.62 4.65 -6.21
CA ALA A 43 -6.94 5.10 -4.86
C ALA A 43 -5.67 5.37 -4.03
N ALA A 44 -5.80 6.13 -2.95
CA ALA A 44 -4.68 6.45 -2.06
C ALA A 44 -4.05 5.23 -1.37
N GLY A 45 -4.71 4.07 -1.44
CA GLY A 45 -4.15 2.81 -0.96
C GLY A 45 -4.17 2.64 0.56
N SER A 46 -5.26 3.00 1.23
CA SER A 46 -5.39 2.86 2.68
C SER A 46 -5.11 1.43 3.18
N PHE A 47 -5.55 0.41 2.44
CA PHE A 47 -5.23 -0.99 2.77
C PHE A 47 -3.72 -1.25 2.77
N MET A 48 -3.02 -0.80 1.73
CA MET A 48 -1.56 -0.96 1.64
C MET A 48 -0.83 -0.19 2.74
N MET A 49 -1.31 1.01 3.10
CA MET A 49 -0.76 1.76 4.24
C MET A 49 -0.95 1.02 5.56
N ASN A 50 -2.12 0.42 5.78
CA ASN A 50 -2.39 -0.38 6.98
C ASN A 50 -1.48 -1.62 7.05
N CYS A 51 -1.28 -2.31 5.92
CA CYS A 51 -0.33 -3.42 5.81
C CYS A 51 1.10 -2.95 6.11
N GLY A 52 1.53 -1.82 5.54
CA GLY A 52 2.85 -1.24 5.77
C GLY A 52 3.10 -0.87 7.23
N TYR A 53 2.10 -0.27 7.89
CA TYR A 53 2.16 0.04 9.32
C TYR A 53 2.37 -1.21 10.18
N LEU A 54 1.68 -2.29 9.85
CA LEU A 54 1.73 -3.57 10.58
C LEU A 54 2.89 -4.48 10.15
N GLY A 55 3.64 -4.10 9.11
CA GLY A 55 4.70 -4.95 8.54
C GLY A 55 4.18 -6.20 7.83
N ILE A 56 2.95 -6.15 7.31
CA ILE A 56 2.35 -7.25 6.54
C ILE A 56 2.74 -7.09 5.07
N PRO A 57 3.53 -8.01 4.47
CA PRO A 57 3.85 -7.96 3.05
C PRO A 57 2.58 -7.94 2.19
N CYS A 58 2.47 -6.96 1.28
CA CYS A 58 1.29 -6.78 0.45
C CYS A 58 1.65 -6.75 -1.04
N ILE A 59 1.15 -7.73 -1.79
CA ILE A 59 1.26 -7.74 -3.26
C ILE A 59 0.20 -6.81 -3.83
N GLY A 60 0.58 -5.93 -4.76
CA GLY A 60 -0.36 -5.01 -5.38
C GLY A 60 0.14 -4.44 -6.71
N TYR A 61 -0.77 -3.79 -7.44
CA TYR A 61 -0.42 -3.17 -8.71
C TYR A 61 0.45 -1.92 -8.53
N ASN A 62 1.46 -1.77 -9.38
CA ASN A 62 2.45 -0.71 -9.34
C ASN A 62 1.93 0.68 -9.78
N HIS A 63 0.70 0.79 -10.26
CA HIS A 63 0.11 2.08 -10.66
C HIS A 63 -0.20 3.00 -9.46
N THR A 64 -0.27 2.47 -8.24
CA THR A 64 -0.43 3.27 -7.01
C THR A 64 0.93 3.63 -6.40
N ASP A 65 1.16 4.91 -6.15
CA ASP A 65 2.38 5.39 -5.50
C ASP A 65 2.62 4.75 -4.14
N THR A 66 1.57 4.55 -3.36
CA THR A 66 1.62 3.90 -2.06
C THR A 66 2.19 2.48 -2.17
N GLN A 67 1.73 1.71 -3.15
CA GLN A 67 2.23 0.34 -3.37
C GLN A 67 3.71 0.36 -3.73
N ARG A 68 4.11 1.16 -4.73
CA ARG A 68 5.51 1.25 -5.17
C ARG A 68 6.46 1.69 -4.07
N LYS A 69 6.01 2.61 -3.22
CA LYS A 69 6.85 3.18 -2.16
C LYS A 69 6.97 2.27 -0.95
N ILE A 70 5.89 1.61 -0.55
CA ILE A 70 5.89 0.77 0.66
C ILE A 70 6.36 -0.65 0.34
N PHE A 71 5.98 -1.19 -0.82
CA PHE A 71 6.24 -2.58 -1.21
C PHE A 71 6.89 -2.68 -2.60
N PRO A 72 8.07 -2.09 -2.83
CA PRO A 72 8.70 -2.08 -4.16
C PRO A 72 8.88 -3.50 -4.73
N ASP A 73 9.31 -4.46 -3.91
CA ASP A 73 9.57 -5.85 -4.32
C ASP A 73 8.31 -6.70 -4.50
N LEU A 74 7.14 -6.17 -4.11
CA LEU A 74 5.84 -6.82 -4.21
C LEU A 74 4.88 -6.05 -5.12
N SER A 75 5.41 -5.09 -5.89
CA SER A 75 4.69 -4.30 -6.87
C SER A 75 4.76 -4.97 -8.24
N ILE A 76 3.60 -5.20 -8.84
CA ILE A 76 3.48 -5.88 -10.13
C ILE A 76 2.76 -4.99 -11.16
N ASP A 77 2.96 -5.27 -12.43
CA ASP A 77 2.20 -4.62 -13.48
C ASP A 77 0.73 -5.03 -13.45
N GLN A 78 -0.12 -4.16 -13.96
CA GLN A 78 -1.55 -4.44 -14.01
C GLN A 78 -1.79 -5.73 -14.80
N ASP A 79 -2.67 -6.58 -14.27
CA ASP A 79 -3.08 -7.87 -14.83
C ASP A 79 -1.97 -8.94 -14.93
N ASP A 80 -0.77 -8.70 -14.42
CA ASP A 80 0.30 -9.70 -14.32
C ASP A 80 0.06 -10.67 -13.15
N LEU A 81 -0.96 -11.50 -13.28
CA LEU A 81 -1.34 -12.47 -12.26
C LEU A 81 -0.30 -13.60 -12.09
N ASP A 82 0.52 -13.86 -13.10
CA ASP A 82 1.56 -14.90 -13.00
C ASP A 82 2.69 -14.45 -12.10
N THR A 83 3.13 -13.20 -12.19
CA THR A 83 4.09 -12.63 -11.25
C THR A 83 3.48 -12.53 -9.84
N ALA A 84 2.19 -12.15 -9.72
CA ALA A 84 1.51 -12.16 -8.42
C ALA A 84 1.55 -13.53 -7.74
N ARG A 85 1.25 -14.60 -8.49
CA ARG A 85 1.28 -15.98 -7.97
C ARG A 85 2.70 -16.43 -7.58
N LYS A 86 3.72 -16.06 -8.38
CA LYS A 86 5.13 -16.35 -8.07
C LYS A 86 5.56 -15.67 -6.77
N LEU A 87 5.23 -14.38 -6.60
CA LEU A 87 5.52 -13.63 -5.38
C LEU A 87 4.78 -14.18 -4.17
N ALA A 88 3.50 -14.55 -4.32
CA ALA A 88 2.73 -15.16 -3.26
C ALA A 88 3.37 -16.47 -2.77
N ARG A 89 3.78 -17.34 -3.69
CA ARG A 89 4.50 -18.58 -3.35
C ARG A 89 5.82 -18.28 -2.67
N LYS A 90 6.60 -17.34 -3.20
CA LYS A 90 7.88 -16.96 -2.61
C LYS A 90 7.71 -16.42 -1.18
N LEU A 91 6.69 -15.62 -0.90
CA LEU A 91 6.40 -15.16 0.46
C LEU A 91 6.05 -16.31 1.42
N VAL A 92 5.45 -17.38 0.92
CA VAL A 92 5.09 -18.56 1.73
C VAL A 92 6.30 -19.47 1.95
N ASP A 93 7.09 -19.72 0.90
CA ASP A 93 8.13 -20.74 0.88
C ASP A 93 9.49 -20.21 1.37
N ASP A 94 9.76 -18.91 1.23
CA ASP A 94 11.02 -18.27 1.55
C ASP A 94 10.84 -17.33 2.76
N LYS A 95 11.21 -17.83 3.94
CA LYS A 95 11.10 -17.08 5.21
C LYS A 95 11.97 -15.84 5.24
N ASP A 96 13.13 -15.88 4.61
CA ASP A 96 14.05 -14.72 4.62
C ASP A 96 13.50 -13.62 3.73
N PHE A 97 12.97 -13.95 2.55
CA PHE A 97 12.27 -13.02 1.71
C PHE A 97 11.04 -12.41 2.40
N TYR A 98 10.25 -13.23 3.10
CA TYR A 98 9.12 -12.71 3.89
C TYR A 98 9.57 -11.70 4.93
N ASN A 99 10.61 -12.04 5.73
CA ASN A 99 11.12 -11.18 6.79
C ASN A 99 11.69 -9.87 6.24
N GLU A 100 12.38 -9.94 5.11
CA GLU A 100 12.90 -8.75 4.41
C GLU A 100 11.76 -7.85 3.94
N CYS A 101 10.77 -8.39 3.25
CA CYS A 101 9.59 -7.64 2.81
C CYS A 101 8.82 -7.00 3.98
N SER A 102 8.66 -7.74 5.09
CA SER A 102 8.00 -7.26 6.30
C SER A 102 8.77 -6.09 6.94
N LYS A 103 10.08 -6.22 7.09
CA LYS A 103 10.95 -5.17 7.64
C LYS A 103 10.94 -3.93 6.74
N ASN A 104 11.10 -4.12 5.43
CA ASN A 104 11.11 -3.03 4.46
C ASN A 104 9.77 -2.29 4.45
N ALA A 105 8.64 -2.99 4.57
CA ALA A 105 7.32 -2.38 4.66
C ALA A 105 7.21 -1.38 5.81
N ILE A 106 7.69 -1.74 7.01
CA ILE A 106 7.68 -0.85 8.19
C ILE A 106 8.58 0.37 7.96
N VAL A 107 9.79 0.16 7.43
CA VAL A 107 10.75 1.24 7.17
C VAL A 107 10.17 2.20 6.12
N ASN A 108 9.74 1.68 4.98
CA ASN A 108 9.19 2.46 3.89
C ASN A 108 7.90 3.19 4.29
N PHE A 109 7.03 2.55 5.09
CA PHE A 109 5.85 3.21 5.63
C PHE A 109 6.23 4.43 6.48
N LYS A 110 7.21 4.30 7.39
CA LYS A 110 7.68 5.42 8.21
C LYS A 110 8.23 6.57 7.36
N GLU A 111 8.95 6.26 6.31
CA GLU A 111 9.53 7.28 5.42
C GLU A 111 8.50 7.99 4.55
N HIS A 112 7.43 7.31 4.13
CA HIS A 112 6.50 7.80 3.12
C HIS A 112 5.11 8.19 3.63
N SER A 113 4.71 7.69 4.81
CA SER A 113 3.33 7.83 5.30
C SER A 113 3.24 8.17 6.79
N SER A 114 4.35 8.52 7.44
CA SER A 114 4.40 8.86 8.86
C SER A 114 4.40 10.37 9.10
N GLU A 115 4.41 10.76 10.36
CA GLU A 115 4.60 12.15 10.78
C GLU A 115 5.91 12.74 10.21
N ILE A 116 6.96 11.93 10.09
CA ILE A 116 8.24 12.34 9.49
C ILE A 116 8.04 12.75 8.03
N ALA A 117 7.32 11.93 7.25
CA ALA A 117 6.99 12.23 5.87
C ALA A 117 6.13 13.48 5.73
N PHE A 118 5.13 13.64 6.61
CA PHE A 118 4.28 14.82 6.66
C PHE A 118 5.08 16.10 6.95
N ASN A 119 5.96 16.05 7.96
CA ASN A 119 6.79 17.20 8.32
C ASN A 119 7.77 17.57 7.19
N LYS A 120 8.35 16.60 6.51
CA LYS A 120 9.20 16.80 5.33
C LYS A 120 8.40 17.45 4.19
N TRP A 121 7.21 16.95 3.90
CA TRP A 121 6.31 17.51 2.90
C TRP A 121 5.90 18.94 3.25
N LYS A 122 5.49 19.18 4.50
CA LYS A 122 5.10 20.49 5.01
C LYS A 122 6.22 21.52 4.83
N LYS A 123 7.44 21.18 5.22
CA LYS A 123 8.61 22.05 5.04
C LYS A 123 8.84 22.40 3.57
N ASN A 124 8.79 21.39 2.69
CA ASN A 124 8.98 21.60 1.25
C ASN A 124 7.87 22.47 0.65
N PHE A 125 6.63 22.30 1.09
CA PHE A 125 5.49 23.10 0.65
C PHE A 125 5.68 24.57 1.02
N PHE A 126 5.98 24.87 2.28
CA PHE A 126 6.18 26.25 2.72
C PHE A 126 7.39 26.90 2.04
N ASN A 127 8.49 26.20 1.85
CA ASN A 127 9.65 26.72 1.11
C ASN A 127 9.26 27.10 -0.33
N LYS A 128 8.44 26.29 -1.01
CA LYS A 128 7.95 26.62 -2.35
C LYS A 128 7.01 27.82 -2.37
N VAL A 129 6.16 27.96 -1.36
CA VAL A 129 5.30 29.14 -1.21
C VAL A 129 6.14 30.41 -1.02
N ASP A 130 7.15 30.34 -0.16
CA ASP A 130 8.08 31.47 0.07
C ASP A 130 8.85 31.85 -1.21
N ASP A 131 9.28 30.86 -1.99
CA ASP A 131 9.97 31.08 -3.27
C ASP A 131 9.03 31.70 -4.33
N LEU A 132 7.75 31.33 -4.34
CA LEU A 132 6.73 31.96 -5.19
C LEU A 132 6.51 33.41 -4.79
N ILE A 133 6.35 33.69 -3.49
CA ILE A 133 6.16 35.08 -2.96
C ILE A 133 7.39 35.91 -3.27
N ALA A 134 8.59 35.34 -3.16
CA ALA A 134 9.84 36.02 -3.48
C ALA A 134 10.10 36.21 -4.98
N GLY A 135 9.22 35.70 -5.86
CA GLY A 135 9.37 35.76 -7.32
C GLY A 135 10.51 34.89 -7.89
N LYS A 136 11.04 33.96 -7.10
CA LYS A 136 12.12 33.05 -7.53
C LYS A 136 11.63 31.94 -8.46
N ILE A 137 10.35 31.56 -8.34
CA ILE A 137 9.67 30.61 -9.20
C ILE A 137 8.36 31.23 -9.68
N SER A 138 7.95 30.94 -10.89
CA SER A 138 6.65 31.36 -11.44
C SER A 138 5.64 30.21 -11.33
N TYR A 139 4.38 30.57 -11.09
CA TYR A 139 3.28 29.63 -11.24
C TYR A 139 3.13 29.33 -12.73
N ILE A 140 3.40 28.07 -13.10
CA ILE A 140 3.13 27.61 -14.47
C ILE A 140 1.67 27.16 -14.47
N GLU A 141 0.79 27.97 -15.08
CA GLU A 141 -0.56 27.51 -15.40
C GLU A 141 -0.43 26.24 -16.26
N GLY A 142 -0.87 25.11 -15.70
CA GLY A 142 -0.95 23.86 -16.44
C GLY A 142 -1.90 24.04 -17.62
N LYS A 143 -1.37 23.90 -18.85
CA LYS A 143 -2.16 23.77 -20.07
C LYS A 143 -2.80 22.40 -20.13
#